data_6eb07de6b2305f78b084c9c7d884b814
#
_entry.id   6eb07de6b2305f78b084c9c7d884b814
#
_cell.length_a   1.000
_cell.length_b   1.000
_cell.length_c   1.000
_cell.angle_alpha   90.00
_cell.angle_beta   90.00
_cell.angle_gamma   90.00
#
_symmetry.space_group_name_H-M   'P 1'
#
loop_
_entity.id
_entity.type
_entity.pdbx_description
1 polymer ?
#
loop_
_entity_poly.entity_id
_entity_poly.type
_entity_poly.pdbx_seq_one_letter_code
_entity_poly.pdbx_strand_id
1 'polypeptide(L)'
;FRSKDGTVILTDTRKYPVYYPQDGWVEQDPEEWWECICAAVSKMMADDKMKEVNIKGIGIDGQGWSMIPIDKEGRVLCRNPIWMDTRAADLCEEYKRKIGEEKIFEISGNSLEPSYTLPKILWLRRNRPEIFEKIDVVLQANSFVVFKLTGKRTQDISQGYGLQCF
;
A
#
# COMPACT_ATOMS: atom_id res chain seq x y z
N PHE A 1 21.08 5.83 -7.81
CA PHE A 1 22.34 5.25 -7.33
C PHE A 1 23.17 4.73 -8.50
N ARG A 2 24.49 4.81 -8.37
CA ARG A 2 25.42 4.18 -9.31
C ARG A 2 25.58 2.71 -8.95
N SER A 3 25.35 1.80 -9.90
CA SER A 3 25.40 0.35 -9.63
C SER A 3 26.78 -0.18 -9.22
N LYS A 4 27.86 0.51 -9.62
CA LYS A 4 29.24 0.08 -9.34
C LYS A 4 29.63 0.19 -7.86
N ASP A 5 29.16 1.22 -7.18
CA ASP A 5 29.64 1.60 -5.83
C ASP A 5 28.54 2.11 -4.87
N GLY A 6 27.28 2.11 -5.31
CA GLY A 6 26.15 2.60 -4.49
C GLY A 6 26.11 4.13 -4.31
N THR A 7 26.97 4.87 -5.01
CA THR A 7 26.98 6.34 -4.90
C THR A 7 25.63 6.94 -5.27
N VAL A 8 25.10 7.83 -4.41
CA VAL A 8 23.89 8.60 -4.70
C VAL A 8 24.24 9.69 -5.75
N ILE A 9 23.58 9.65 -6.90
CA ILE A 9 23.77 10.63 -7.97
C ILE A 9 22.87 11.84 -7.76
N LEU A 10 21.57 11.57 -7.53
CA LEU A 10 20.54 12.59 -7.28
C LEU A 10 19.54 12.07 -6.26
N THR A 11 18.91 13.01 -5.56
CA THR A 11 17.74 12.76 -4.70
C THR A 11 16.68 13.83 -4.95
N ASP A 12 15.43 13.47 -4.83
CA ASP A 12 14.30 14.40 -4.71
C ASP A 12 13.34 13.88 -3.66
N THR A 13 12.77 14.78 -2.86
CA THR A 13 11.81 14.44 -1.82
C THR A 13 10.54 15.24 -2.05
N ARG A 14 9.39 14.56 -2.02
CA ARG A 14 8.06 15.14 -2.15
C ARG A 14 7.23 14.86 -0.92
N LYS A 15 6.43 15.83 -0.53
CA LYS A 15 5.47 15.68 0.56
C LYS A 15 4.09 15.47 -0.05
N TYR A 16 3.31 14.60 0.59
CA TYR A 16 1.90 14.37 0.29
C TYR A 16 1.11 14.37 1.59
N PRO A 17 -0.21 14.67 1.54
CA PRO A 17 -1.02 14.82 2.75
C PRO A 17 -1.30 13.47 3.44
N VAL A 18 -1.61 13.57 4.73
CA VAL A 18 -2.28 12.52 5.52
C VAL A 18 -3.64 13.06 5.92
N TYR A 19 -4.67 12.28 5.72
CA TYR A 19 -6.05 12.65 5.99
C TYR A 19 -6.56 11.98 7.26
N TYR A 20 -7.27 12.73 8.07
CA TYR A 20 -7.89 12.27 9.33
C TYR A 20 -9.40 12.54 9.26
N PRO A 21 -10.19 11.72 8.50
CA PRO A 21 -11.61 11.98 8.28
C PRO A 21 -12.45 11.97 9.56
N GLN A 22 -12.07 11.12 10.51
CA GLN A 22 -12.65 11.03 11.84
C GLN A 22 -11.67 10.34 12.81
N ASP A 23 -12.03 10.27 14.07
CA ASP A 23 -11.18 9.66 15.09
C ASP A 23 -10.82 8.21 14.76
N GLY A 24 -9.53 7.87 14.92
CA GLY A 24 -8.99 6.54 14.57
C GLY A 24 -8.83 6.26 13.07
N TRP A 25 -9.26 7.16 12.18
CA TRP A 25 -9.08 7.00 10.74
C TRP A 25 -7.88 7.78 10.24
N VAL A 26 -6.98 7.09 9.56
CA VAL A 26 -5.76 7.69 9.00
C VAL A 26 -5.57 7.21 7.57
N GLU A 27 -5.72 8.11 6.61
CA GLU A 27 -5.77 7.80 5.19
C GLU A 27 -4.73 8.57 4.38
N GLN A 28 -4.34 7.98 3.25
CA GLN A 28 -3.59 8.65 2.20
C GLN A 28 -4.20 8.31 0.83
N ASP A 29 -4.00 9.20 -0.14
CA ASP A 29 -4.43 8.96 -1.51
C ASP A 29 -3.27 8.33 -2.31
N PRO A 30 -3.42 7.11 -2.84
CA PRO A 30 -2.38 6.47 -3.64
C PRO A 30 -2.06 7.22 -4.94
N GLU A 31 -3.03 7.94 -5.51
CA GLU A 31 -2.80 8.74 -6.72
C GLU A 31 -1.88 9.94 -6.44
N GLU A 32 -1.98 10.56 -5.27
CA GLU A 32 -1.05 11.62 -4.85
C GLU A 32 0.39 11.09 -4.71
N TRP A 33 0.57 9.83 -4.28
CA TRP A 33 1.91 9.21 -4.28
C TRP A 33 2.45 9.09 -5.69
N TRP A 34 1.60 8.63 -6.63
CA TRP A 34 1.98 8.49 -8.02
C TRP A 34 2.36 9.83 -8.66
N GLU A 35 1.59 10.87 -8.41
CA GLU A 35 1.89 12.24 -8.85
C GLU A 35 3.24 12.74 -8.31
N CYS A 36 3.50 12.51 -7.01
CA CYS A 36 4.77 12.85 -6.39
C CYS A 36 5.95 12.09 -7.01
N ILE A 37 5.78 10.80 -7.29
CA ILE A 37 6.80 9.97 -7.96
C ILE A 37 7.07 10.50 -9.36
N CYS A 38 6.04 10.75 -10.15
CA CYS A 38 6.17 11.30 -11.51
C CYS A 38 6.89 12.64 -11.50
N ALA A 39 6.52 13.55 -10.60
CA ALA A 39 7.15 14.85 -10.48
C ALA A 39 8.62 14.77 -10.05
N ALA A 40 8.93 13.87 -9.09
CA ALA A 40 10.31 13.65 -8.64
C ALA A 40 11.19 13.07 -9.75
N VAL A 41 10.70 12.03 -10.43
CA VAL A 41 11.42 11.39 -11.54
C VAL A 41 11.63 12.37 -12.69
N SER A 42 10.59 13.09 -13.11
CA SER A 42 10.69 14.08 -14.18
C SER A 42 11.73 15.16 -13.88
N LYS A 43 11.75 15.67 -12.65
CA LYS A 43 12.76 16.65 -12.21
C LYS A 43 14.18 16.07 -12.25
N MET A 44 14.36 14.85 -11.72
CA MET A 44 15.68 14.20 -11.74
C MET A 44 16.15 13.92 -13.16
N MET A 45 15.27 13.45 -14.05
CA MET A 45 15.63 13.16 -15.45
C MET A 45 15.98 14.40 -16.26
N ALA A 46 15.51 15.58 -15.86
CA ALA A 46 15.88 16.85 -16.50
C ALA A 46 17.25 17.38 -16.05
N ASP A 47 17.89 16.80 -15.05
CA ASP A 47 19.20 17.22 -14.55
C ASP A 47 20.32 16.79 -15.52
N ASP A 48 21.29 17.67 -15.73
CA ASP A 48 22.44 17.41 -16.63
C ASP A 48 23.24 16.16 -16.23
N LYS A 49 23.27 15.81 -14.94
CA LYS A 49 23.93 14.59 -14.46
C LYS A 49 23.30 13.31 -14.99
N MET A 50 22.07 13.38 -15.51
CA MET A 50 21.34 12.22 -16.04
C MET A 50 21.49 12.05 -17.55
N LYS A 51 22.06 13.03 -18.28
CA LYS A 51 22.15 12.99 -19.76
C LYS A 51 22.81 11.74 -20.33
N GLU A 52 23.81 11.21 -19.64
CA GLU A 52 24.56 10.01 -20.07
C GLU A 52 24.30 8.79 -19.19
N VAL A 53 23.30 8.86 -18.29
CA VAL A 53 22.99 7.75 -17.39
C VAL A 53 22.11 6.73 -18.07
N ASN A 54 22.56 5.46 -18.06
CA ASN A 54 21.76 4.33 -18.49
C ASN A 54 21.09 3.69 -17.26
N ILE A 55 19.78 3.90 -17.10
CA ILE A 55 19.00 3.29 -16.00
C ILE A 55 18.90 1.80 -16.25
N LYS A 56 19.35 0.99 -15.31
CA LYS A 56 19.35 -0.49 -15.39
C LYS A 56 18.22 -1.14 -14.62
N GLY A 57 17.65 -0.46 -13.65
CA GLY A 57 16.58 -1.00 -12.85
C GLY A 57 15.94 0.05 -11.94
N ILE A 58 14.76 -0.27 -11.45
CA ILE A 58 14.00 0.51 -10.48
C ILE A 58 13.69 -0.41 -9.30
N GLY A 59 14.10 -0.03 -8.10
CA GLY A 59 13.66 -0.64 -6.86
C GLY A 59 12.58 0.21 -6.22
N ILE A 60 11.56 -0.44 -5.67
CA ILE A 60 10.43 0.23 -5.01
C ILE A 60 10.34 -0.29 -3.59
N ASP A 61 10.35 0.62 -2.65
CA ASP A 61 10.03 0.39 -1.26
C ASP A 61 8.79 1.19 -0.88
N GLY A 62 8.00 0.71 0.07
CA GLY A 62 6.76 1.36 0.46
C GLY A 62 6.33 0.97 1.87
N GLN A 63 5.40 1.73 2.44
CA GLN A 63 4.84 1.41 3.74
C GLN A 63 4.08 0.07 3.70
N GLY A 64 4.19 -0.70 4.78
CA GLY A 64 3.45 -1.94 4.93
C GLY A 64 1.96 -1.74 5.20
N TRP A 65 1.19 -2.82 5.03
CA TRP A 65 -0.19 -2.99 5.46
C TRP A 65 -1.20 -2.01 4.87
N SER A 66 -0.89 -1.48 3.70
CA SER A 66 -1.83 -0.70 2.90
C SER A 66 -3.00 -1.55 2.42
N MET A 67 -4.15 -0.92 2.21
CA MET A 67 -5.33 -1.54 1.61
C MET A 67 -5.81 -0.66 0.46
N ILE A 68 -5.25 -0.88 -0.74
CA ILE A 68 -5.56 -0.09 -1.94
C ILE A 68 -6.48 -0.91 -2.84
N PRO A 69 -7.80 -0.69 -2.80
CA PRO A 69 -8.75 -1.43 -3.61
C PRO A 69 -8.76 -0.87 -5.04
N ILE A 70 -8.56 -1.75 -6.01
CA ILE A 70 -8.49 -1.43 -7.44
C ILE A 70 -9.62 -2.16 -8.16
N ASP A 71 -10.32 -1.48 -9.06
CA ASP A 71 -11.33 -2.09 -9.93
C ASP A 71 -10.71 -2.75 -11.18
N LYS A 72 -11.55 -3.35 -12.02
CA LYS A 72 -11.13 -4.03 -13.26
C LYS A 72 -10.47 -3.09 -14.25
N GLU A 73 -10.85 -1.82 -14.25
CA GLU A 73 -10.29 -0.77 -15.08
C GLU A 73 -8.98 -0.18 -14.52
N GLY A 74 -8.56 -0.60 -13.32
CA GLY A 74 -7.34 -0.14 -12.67
C GLY A 74 -7.49 1.16 -11.89
N ARG A 75 -8.73 1.58 -11.57
CA ARG A 75 -9.01 2.79 -10.79
C ARG A 75 -9.00 2.48 -9.31
N VAL A 76 -8.43 3.38 -8.52
CA VAL A 76 -8.50 3.34 -7.06
C VAL A 76 -9.92 3.65 -6.61
N LEU A 77 -10.51 2.79 -5.79
CA LEU A 77 -11.92 2.91 -5.38
C LEU A 77 -12.13 3.79 -4.15
N CYS A 78 -11.13 3.91 -3.29
CA CYS A 78 -11.15 4.81 -2.14
C CYS A 78 -9.73 5.08 -1.64
N ARG A 79 -9.59 6.10 -0.77
CA ARG A 79 -8.33 6.35 -0.09
C ARG A 79 -7.87 5.13 0.70
N ASN A 80 -6.57 4.98 0.80
CA ASN A 80 -5.91 3.89 1.49
C ASN A 80 -5.85 4.16 3.00
N PRO A 81 -6.50 3.33 3.84
CA PRO A 81 -6.21 3.32 5.27
C PRO A 81 -4.78 2.81 5.49
N ILE A 82 -3.92 3.65 6.06
CA ILE A 82 -2.51 3.31 6.30
C ILE A 82 -2.32 2.50 7.59
N TRP A 83 -1.09 2.13 7.92
CA TRP A 83 -0.76 1.31 9.10
C TRP A 83 -1.17 1.93 10.45
N MET A 84 -1.36 3.25 10.52
CA MET A 84 -1.82 3.97 11.72
C MET A 84 -3.33 3.93 11.91
N ASP A 85 -4.08 3.45 10.91
CA ASP A 85 -5.54 3.42 10.93
C ASP A 85 -6.07 2.32 11.85
N THR A 86 -6.97 2.68 12.76
CA THR A 86 -7.53 1.76 13.76
C THR A 86 -9.02 1.46 13.56
N ARG A 87 -9.64 1.88 12.43
CA ARG A 87 -11.07 1.71 12.18
C ARG A 87 -11.59 0.27 12.30
N ALA A 88 -10.72 -0.70 12.11
CA ALA A 88 -11.07 -2.12 12.19
C ALA A 88 -10.92 -2.73 13.60
N ALA A 89 -10.62 -1.93 14.65
CA ALA A 89 -10.34 -2.44 15.99
C ALA A 89 -11.50 -3.28 16.56
N ASP A 90 -12.73 -2.77 16.55
CA ASP A 90 -13.90 -3.50 17.05
C ASP A 90 -14.14 -4.81 16.30
N LEU A 91 -13.88 -4.80 14.99
CA LEU A 91 -13.99 -5.99 14.15
C LEU A 91 -12.91 -7.02 14.52
N CYS A 92 -11.68 -6.60 14.79
CA CYS A 92 -10.62 -7.50 15.25
C CYS A 92 -11.01 -8.18 16.56
N GLU A 93 -11.49 -7.42 17.55
CA GLU A 93 -11.94 -7.95 18.82
C GLU A 93 -13.13 -8.91 18.69
N GLU A 94 -14.06 -8.62 17.77
CA GLU A 94 -15.17 -9.53 17.46
C GLU A 94 -14.67 -10.88 16.91
N TYR A 95 -13.73 -10.85 15.95
CA TYR A 95 -13.18 -12.07 15.36
C TYR A 95 -12.28 -12.85 16.32
N LYS A 96 -11.49 -12.18 17.16
CA LYS A 96 -10.69 -12.81 18.23
C LYS A 96 -11.61 -13.60 19.19
N ARG A 97 -12.75 -13.01 19.60
CA ARG A 97 -13.73 -13.69 20.45
C ARG A 97 -14.43 -14.86 19.76
N LYS A 98 -14.72 -14.76 18.46
CA LYS A 98 -15.44 -15.82 17.70
C LYS A 98 -14.56 -17.00 17.31
N ILE A 99 -13.32 -16.75 16.95
CA ILE A 99 -12.40 -17.74 16.38
C ILE A 99 -11.42 -18.26 17.45
N GLY A 100 -11.00 -17.38 18.37
CA GLY A 100 -9.91 -17.60 19.32
C GLY A 100 -8.57 -17.11 18.77
N GLU A 101 -7.81 -16.40 19.61
CA GLU A 101 -6.51 -15.83 19.24
C GLU A 101 -5.49 -16.89 18.81
N GLU A 102 -5.43 -18.01 19.55
CA GLU A 102 -4.56 -19.14 19.23
C GLU A 102 -4.85 -19.68 17.82
N LYS A 103 -6.14 -19.84 17.50
CA LYS A 103 -6.55 -20.37 16.19
C LYS A 103 -6.22 -19.40 15.06
N ILE A 104 -6.40 -18.11 15.29
CA ILE A 104 -5.99 -17.07 14.32
C ILE A 104 -4.49 -17.15 14.09
N PHE A 105 -3.70 -17.25 15.15
CA PHE A 105 -2.25 -17.35 15.05
C PHE A 105 -1.79 -18.63 14.36
N GLU A 106 -2.39 -19.80 14.67
CA GLU A 106 -2.11 -21.05 13.98
C GLU A 106 -2.31 -20.97 12.47
N ILE A 107 -3.37 -20.26 12.03
CA ILE A 107 -3.71 -20.16 10.60
C ILE A 107 -2.81 -19.14 9.88
N SER A 108 -2.59 -17.98 10.49
CA SER A 108 -1.96 -16.83 9.80
C SER A 108 -0.51 -16.57 10.20
N GLY A 109 -0.02 -17.24 11.25
CA GLY A 109 1.30 -16.96 11.86
C GLY A 109 1.37 -15.59 12.55
N ASN A 110 0.22 -14.95 12.81
CA ASN A 110 0.18 -13.57 13.27
C ASN A 110 -1.08 -13.27 14.10
N SER A 111 -1.04 -12.24 14.94
CA SER A 111 -2.24 -11.73 15.61
C SER A 111 -3.13 -10.96 14.62
N LEU A 112 -4.40 -10.82 14.95
CA LEU A 112 -5.33 -10.00 14.16
C LEU A 112 -5.33 -8.57 14.70
N GLU A 113 -4.67 -7.66 13.99
CA GLU A 113 -4.50 -6.27 14.41
C GLU A 113 -5.11 -5.29 13.40
N PRO A 114 -5.75 -4.20 13.86
CA PRO A 114 -6.46 -3.27 12.97
C PRO A 114 -5.55 -2.59 11.95
N SER A 115 -4.25 -2.48 12.23
CA SER A 115 -3.25 -1.95 11.32
C SER A 115 -3.02 -2.82 10.08
N TYR A 116 -3.34 -4.12 10.13
CA TYR A 116 -3.08 -5.05 9.05
C TYR A 116 -4.09 -4.93 7.90
N THR A 117 -3.73 -5.46 6.74
CA THR A 117 -4.52 -5.32 5.52
C THR A 117 -5.84 -6.10 5.57
N LEU A 118 -5.83 -7.36 6.04
CA LEU A 118 -7.05 -8.18 6.10
C LEU A 118 -8.17 -7.56 6.93
N PRO A 119 -7.96 -7.08 8.17
CA PRO A 119 -9.01 -6.41 8.93
C PRO A 119 -9.60 -5.19 8.22
N LYS A 120 -8.81 -4.42 7.50
CA LYS A 120 -9.29 -3.27 6.71
C LYS A 120 -10.17 -3.72 5.53
N ILE A 121 -9.82 -4.82 4.87
CA ILE A 121 -10.66 -5.43 3.81
C ILE A 121 -11.99 -5.91 4.40
N LEU A 122 -11.96 -6.60 5.56
CA LEU A 122 -13.16 -7.08 6.25
C LEU A 122 -14.04 -5.90 6.72
N TRP A 123 -13.40 -4.82 7.20
CA TRP A 123 -14.11 -3.60 7.57
C TRP A 123 -14.79 -2.97 6.35
N LEU A 124 -14.09 -2.89 5.21
CA LEU A 124 -14.65 -2.34 3.97
C LEU A 124 -15.86 -3.17 3.50
N ARG A 125 -15.73 -4.50 3.53
CA ARG A 125 -16.82 -5.42 3.19
C ARG A 125 -18.07 -5.18 4.04
N ARG A 126 -17.89 -4.94 5.35
CA ARG A 126 -19.00 -4.73 6.31
C ARG A 126 -19.64 -3.36 6.16
N ASN A 127 -18.84 -2.31 6.02
CA ASN A 127 -19.27 -0.93 6.16
C ASN A 127 -19.46 -0.19 4.81
N ARG A 128 -18.84 -0.69 3.74
CA ARG A 128 -18.88 -0.09 2.41
C ARG A 128 -19.02 -1.18 1.32
N PRO A 129 -20.09 -2.01 1.39
CA PRO A 129 -20.28 -3.11 0.44
C PRO A 129 -20.31 -2.64 -1.02
N GLU A 130 -20.82 -1.44 -1.27
CA GLU A 130 -20.88 -0.82 -2.62
C GLU A 130 -19.49 -0.55 -3.23
N ILE A 131 -18.47 -0.40 -2.40
CA ILE A 131 -17.06 -0.32 -2.84
C ILE A 131 -16.50 -1.73 -2.95
N PHE A 132 -16.71 -2.55 -1.93
CA PHE A 132 -16.17 -3.90 -1.85
C PHE A 132 -16.54 -4.77 -3.07
N GLU A 133 -17.78 -4.69 -3.54
CA GLU A 133 -18.28 -5.44 -4.69
C GLU A 133 -17.61 -5.06 -6.02
N LYS A 134 -16.98 -3.88 -6.09
CA LYS A 134 -16.27 -3.41 -7.29
C LYS A 134 -14.80 -3.80 -7.29
N ILE A 135 -14.28 -4.35 -6.19
CA ILE A 135 -12.86 -4.68 -6.07
C ILE A 135 -12.53 -5.85 -7.00
N ASP A 136 -11.53 -5.66 -7.82
CA ASP A 136 -10.88 -6.73 -8.57
C ASP A 136 -9.64 -7.24 -7.82
N VAL A 137 -8.85 -6.31 -7.27
CA VAL A 137 -7.65 -6.64 -6.48
C VAL A 137 -7.40 -5.60 -5.39
N VAL A 138 -6.79 -6.03 -4.29
CA VAL A 138 -6.24 -5.14 -3.27
C VAL A 138 -4.72 -5.16 -3.39
N LEU A 139 -4.13 -3.98 -3.57
CA LEU A 139 -2.69 -3.80 -3.65
C LEU A 139 -2.14 -3.16 -2.38
N GLN A 140 -0.87 -3.41 -2.10
CA GLN A 140 -0.09 -2.67 -1.11
C GLN A 140 0.68 -1.51 -1.77
N ALA A 141 1.31 -0.63 -0.98
CA ALA A 141 1.91 0.59 -1.50
C ALA A 141 2.95 0.34 -2.60
N ASN A 142 3.90 -0.56 -2.36
CA ASN A 142 4.92 -0.94 -3.35
C ASN A 142 4.30 -1.58 -4.60
N SER A 143 3.33 -2.47 -4.42
CA SER A 143 2.61 -3.14 -5.51
C SER A 143 1.79 -2.17 -6.35
N PHE A 144 1.20 -1.14 -5.73
CA PHE A 144 0.51 -0.08 -6.46
C PHE A 144 1.45 0.69 -7.38
N VAL A 145 2.64 1.06 -6.89
CA VAL A 145 3.64 1.73 -7.74
C VAL A 145 4.12 0.83 -8.87
N VAL A 146 4.35 -0.47 -8.60
CA VAL A 146 4.67 -1.44 -9.66
C VAL A 146 3.54 -1.52 -10.69
N PHE A 147 2.28 -1.56 -10.24
CA PHE A 147 1.12 -1.56 -11.12
C PHE A 147 1.08 -0.30 -12.00
N LYS A 148 1.26 0.88 -11.44
CA LYS A 148 1.30 2.16 -12.20
C LYS A 148 2.42 2.19 -13.23
N LEU A 149 3.58 1.58 -12.94
CA LEU A 149 4.72 1.52 -13.85
C LEU A 149 4.55 0.48 -14.98
N THR A 150 3.88 -0.64 -14.72
CA THR A 150 3.94 -1.83 -15.59
C THR A 150 2.57 -2.31 -16.08
N GLY A 151 1.48 -1.86 -15.47
CA GLY A 151 0.13 -2.38 -15.68
C GLY A 151 -0.10 -3.78 -15.08
N LYS A 152 0.90 -4.37 -14.41
CA LYS A 152 0.79 -5.73 -13.84
C LYS A 152 0.38 -5.68 -12.37
N ARG A 153 -0.62 -6.49 -12.03
CA ARG A 153 -1.09 -6.70 -10.65
C ARG A 153 -0.26 -7.79 -9.99
N THR A 154 0.75 -7.38 -9.24
CA THR A 154 1.69 -8.26 -8.55
C THR A 154 1.79 -7.89 -7.08
N GLN A 155 2.16 -8.83 -6.25
CA GLN A 155 2.39 -8.61 -4.83
C GLN A 155 3.76 -9.17 -4.45
N ASP A 156 4.53 -8.39 -3.72
CA ASP A 156 5.75 -8.85 -3.09
C ASP A 156 5.40 -9.83 -1.96
N ILE A 157 6.05 -10.98 -1.92
CA ILE A 157 5.77 -12.03 -0.94
C ILE A 157 6.06 -11.57 0.50
N SER A 158 7.02 -10.67 0.70
CA SER A 158 7.33 -10.12 2.03
C SER A 158 6.17 -9.32 2.63
N GLN A 159 5.30 -8.76 1.79
CA GLN A 159 4.10 -8.05 2.22
C GLN A 159 2.95 -9.01 2.62
N GLY A 160 3.08 -10.29 2.33
CA GLY A 160 2.11 -11.32 2.65
C GLY A 160 1.84 -11.45 4.15
N TYR A 161 2.84 -11.17 4.97
CA TYR A 161 2.72 -11.16 6.43
C TYR A 161 1.55 -10.31 6.93
N GLY A 162 1.38 -9.09 6.46
CA GLY A 162 0.28 -8.19 6.84
C GLY A 162 -1.03 -8.43 6.07
N LEU A 163 -1.00 -9.26 5.01
CA LEU A 163 -2.22 -9.67 4.31
C LEU A 163 -3.02 -10.70 5.10
N GLN A 164 -2.36 -11.54 5.90
CA GLN A 164 -2.98 -12.63 6.69
C GLN A 164 -3.87 -13.57 5.85
N CYS A 165 -3.52 -13.78 4.60
CA CYS A 165 -4.30 -14.57 3.63
C CYS A 165 -3.54 -15.80 3.09
N PHE A 166 -2.53 -16.27 3.82
CA PHE A 166 -1.75 -17.46 3.47
C PHE A 166 -2.05 -18.63 4.38
#